data_109e9977351065c7b307c9404ed4bc53
#
_entry.id   109e9977351065c7b307c9404ed4bc53
#
_cell.length_a   1.000
_cell.length_b   1.000
_cell.length_c   1.000
_cell.angle_alpha   90.00
_cell.angle_beta   90.00
_cell.angle_gamma   90.00
#
_symmetry.space_group_name_H-M   'P 1'
#
loop_
_entity.id
_entity.type
_entity.pdbx_description
1 polymer ?
#
loop_
_entity_poly.entity_id
_entity_poly.type
_entity_poly.pdbx_seq_one_letter_code
_entity_poly.pdbx_strand_id
1 'polypeptide(L)'
;MTDRLTITRPDDWHLHLRDGAMLDAVTPDTALHFGRALIMPNLVPPVVTGSDAAAYRARIMAACPDGASFTPMMTLYLTEGTDAADLVVAARDGIITAVKLYPAGATTNSASGVRDIDRVMPVLEAMAEAGVPLCVHGEVTDSEIDIFDREAVFIDRVLDPLRRRLPALRVVMEHVTTSDGIDYVRAGGESIAATLTTHHLFINRNHILAGGIRPHYYCLPVAKRETHRLALVAAATSGDPSFFLGTDSAPHLDSAKLAPCGCAGIYTAPNTLACLAQVFENEGALDRLDGFVARHGAAFYGVPVNDGTVTLVRTAAPQPVPDDRATPEGDLTVFDPLVPIHWAVEG
;
A
#
# COMPACT_ATOMS: atom_id res chain seq x y z
N MET A 1 -20.12 -24.54 -0.71
CA MET A 1 -19.33 -23.35 -0.31
C MET A 1 -17.98 -23.85 0.16
N THR A 2 -16.92 -23.20 -0.17
CA THR A 2 -15.57 -23.56 0.26
C THR A 2 -15.41 -23.12 1.71
N ASP A 3 -15.20 -24.06 2.64
CA ASP A 3 -15.05 -23.74 4.07
C ASP A 3 -13.57 -23.56 4.47
N ARG A 4 -12.66 -23.84 3.53
CA ARG A 4 -11.21 -23.76 3.74
C ARG A 4 -10.52 -23.38 2.44
N LEU A 5 -9.72 -22.33 2.47
CA LEU A 5 -8.96 -21.81 1.32
C LEU A 5 -7.48 -21.73 1.69
N THR A 6 -6.64 -22.48 0.99
CA THR A 6 -5.18 -22.37 1.13
C THR A 6 -4.62 -21.57 -0.03
N ILE A 7 -3.92 -20.51 0.30
CA ILE A 7 -3.24 -19.62 -0.65
C ILE A 7 -1.73 -19.68 -0.45
N THR A 8 -0.96 -19.33 -1.45
CA THR A 8 0.45 -19.07 -1.33
C THR A 8 0.69 -17.99 -0.25
N ARG A 9 1.78 -18.07 0.52
CA ARG A 9 2.09 -17.04 1.53
C ARG A 9 2.13 -15.67 0.84
N PRO A 10 1.26 -14.72 1.25
CA PRO A 10 1.06 -13.48 0.50
C PRO A 10 2.19 -12.48 0.64
N ASP A 11 2.21 -11.50 -0.26
CA ASP A 11 3.03 -10.30 -0.21
C ASP A 11 2.14 -9.06 0.02
N ASP A 12 2.69 -8.07 0.70
CA ASP A 12 2.11 -6.75 0.84
C ASP A 12 2.97 -5.72 0.09
N TRP A 13 2.48 -5.21 -1.04
CA TRP A 13 3.27 -4.33 -1.90
C TRP A 13 3.18 -2.84 -1.53
N HIS A 14 2.60 -2.52 -0.37
CA HIS A 14 2.59 -1.15 0.18
C HIS A 14 2.30 -1.15 1.67
N LEU A 15 3.29 -0.89 2.51
CA LEU A 15 3.16 -0.98 3.96
C LEU A 15 3.94 0.13 4.69
N HIS A 16 3.32 0.72 5.72
CA HIS A 16 3.95 1.67 6.64
C HIS A 16 4.17 1.03 8.01
N LEU A 17 5.41 0.77 8.37
CA LEU A 17 5.76 0.22 9.69
C LEU A 17 6.12 1.30 10.72
N ARG A 18 6.31 2.56 10.26
CA ARG A 18 6.74 3.66 11.12
C ARG A 18 8.13 3.40 11.73
N ASP A 19 8.41 3.90 12.96
CA ASP A 19 9.67 3.71 13.66
C ASP A 19 9.44 3.66 15.18
N GLY A 20 10.45 3.28 15.96
CA GLY A 20 10.39 3.23 17.43
C GLY A 20 9.34 2.29 17.97
N ALA A 21 8.67 2.68 19.05
CA ALA A 21 7.68 1.84 19.74
C ALA A 21 6.50 1.40 18.84
N MET A 22 6.12 2.22 17.86
CA MET A 22 5.09 1.84 16.90
C MET A 22 5.58 0.74 15.95
N LEU A 23 6.83 0.80 15.49
CA LEU A 23 7.44 -0.27 14.69
C LEU A 23 7.40 -1.61 15.43
N ASP A 24 7.78 -1.61 16.70
CA ASP A 24 7.77 -2.82 17.54
C ASP A 24 6.36 -3.41 17.70
N ALA A 25 5.35 -2.53 17.81
CA ALA A 25 3.96 -2.94 18.00
C ALA A 25 3.30 -3.51 16.75
N VAL A 26 3.61 -2.99 15.54
CA VAL A 26 2.87 -3.33 14.32
C VAL A 26 3.58 -4.34 13.41
N THR A 27 4.91 -4.46 13.52
CA THR A 27 5.69 -5.41 12.69
C THR A 27 5.22 -6.86 12.85
N PRO A 28 4.91 -7.36 14.06
CA PRO A 28 4.43 -8.72 14.25
C PRO A 28 3.17 -9.04 13.45
N ASP A 29 2.20 -8.13 13.35
CA ASP A 29 0.94 -8.37 12.65
C ASP A 29 1.14 -8.62 11.15
N THR A 30 2.13 -7.98 10.55
CA THR A 30 2.49 -8.22 9.15
C THR A 30 3.38 -9.46 9.01
N ALA A 31 4.44 -9.57 9.82
CA ALA A 31 5.41 -10.63 9.72
C ALA A 31 4.82 -12.04 9.98
N LEU A 32 3.70 -12.11 10.72
CA LEU A 32 3.00 -13.35 10.99
C LEU A 32 2.38 -13.97 9.72
N HIS A 33 1.80 -13.14 8.86
CA HIS A 33 0.97 -13.60 7.74
C HIS A 33 1.63 -13.42 6.36
N PHE A 34 2.46 -12.39 6.19
CA PHE A 34 3.09 -12.07 4.92
C PHE A 34 4.52 -12.62 4.83
N GLY A 35 4.91 -13.06 3.63
CA GLY A 35 6.30 -13.48 3.35
C GLY A 35 7.21 -12.29 3.10
N ARG A 36 6.66 -11.25 2.45
CA ARG A 36 7.37 -10.00 2.13
C ARG A 36 6.41 -8.82 2.26
N ALA A 37 7.00 -7.63 2.51
CA ALA A 37 6.29 -6.38 2.33
C ALA A 37 7.19 -5.31 1.75
N LEU A 38 6.64 -4.47 0.85
CA LEU A 38 7.31 -3.29 0.31
C LEU A 38 7.12 -2.12 1.29
N ILE A 39 8.20 -1.74 1.94
CA ILE A 39 8.17 -0.79 3.06
C ILE A 39 8.28 0.64 2.55
N MET A 40 7.31 1.46 2.91
CA MET A 40 7.28 2.87 2.51
C MET A 40 8.26 3.73 3.31
N PRO A 41 8.91 4.71 2.66
CA PRO A 41 10.09 5.38 3.18
C PRO A 41 9.81 6.69 3.93
N ASN A 42 8.53 7.08 4.11
CA ASN A 42 8.12 8.39 4.63
C ASN A 42 8.19 8.50 6.16
N LEU A 43 9.34 8.19 6.71
CA LEU A 43 9.68 8.45 8.11
C LEU A 43 10.02 9.95 8.34
N VAL A 44 10.37 10.31 9.55
CA VAL A 44 10.92 11.62 9.93
C VAL A 44 12.24 11.39 10.70
N PRO A 45 13.39 11.62 10.06
CA PRO A 45 13.62 11.99 8.65
C PRO A 45 13.26 10.86 7.67
N PRO A 46 12.98 11.17 6.38
CA PRO A 46 12.67 10.17 5.39
C PRO A 46 13.89 9.31 5.00
N VAL A 47 13.64 8.11 4.48
CA VAL A 47 14.66 7.19 3.98
C VAL A 47 15.04 7.62 2.55
N VAL A 48 16.17 8.28 2.36
CA VAL A 48 16.54 8.90 1.07
C VAL A 48 17.78 8.30 0.42
N THR A 49 18.57 7.49 1.15
CA THR A 49 19.78 6.83 0.65
C THR A 49 19.74 5.31 0.85
N GLY A 50 20.58 4.58 0.11
CA GLY A 50 20.76 3.14 0.34
C GLY A 50 21.20 2.81 1.77
N SER A 51 22.01 3.65 2.38
CA SER A 51 22.44 3.52 3.79
C SER A 51 21.26 3.67 4.76
N ASP A 52 20.37 4.65 4.53
CA ASP A 52 19.17 4.82 5.36
C ASP A 52 18.24 3.61 5.24
N ALA A 53 18.06 3.09 4.01
CA ALA A 53 17.25 1.91 3.75
C ALA A 53 17.80 0.68 4.47
N ALA A 54 19.12 0.45 4.44
CA ALA A 54 19.76 -0.65 5.15
C ALA A 54 19.60 -0.52 6.68
N ALA A 55 19.76 0.70 7.21
CA ALA A 55 19.58 0.96 8.63
C ALA A 55 18.12 0.77 9.07
N TYR A 56 17.15 1.19 8.26
CA TYR A 56 15.72 0.98 8.56
C TYR A 56 15.36 -0.51 8.48
N ARG A 57 15.86 -1.24 7.46
CA ARG A 57 15.68 -2.69 7.37
C ARG A 57 16.19 -3.41 8.62
N ALA A 58 17.34 -3.02 9.15
CA ALA A 58 17.88 -3.62 10.37
C ALA A 58 16.95 -3.42 11.58
N ARG A 59 16.33 -2.25 11.73
CA ARG A 59 15.34 -1.98 12.80
C ARG A 59 14.09 -2.83 12.63
N ILE A 60 13.57 -2.95 11.39
CA ILE A 60 12.41 -3.80 11.10
C ILE A 60 12.71 -5.26 11.45
N MET A 61 13.87 -5.78 11.05
CA MET A 61 14.26 -7.16 11.34
C MET A 61 14.41 -7.41 12.85
N ALA A 62 14.85 -6.40 13.62
CA ALA A 62 14.91 -6.50 15.08
C ALA A 62 13.52 -6.52 15.75
N ALA A 63 12.51 -5.92 15.12
CA ALA A 63 11.12 -5.91 15.60
C ALA A 63 10.32 -7.15 15.15
N CYS A 64 10.86 -7.97 14.23
CA CYS A 64 10.20 -9.20 13.82
C CYS A 64 10.18 -10.23 14.94
N PRO A 65 9.09 -11.01 15.11
CA PRO A 65 9.06 -12.14 16.03
C PRO A 65 10.16 -13.17 15.69
N ASP A 66 10.71 -13.82 16.71
CA ASP A 66 11.69 -14.88 16.55
C ASP A 66 11.16 -15.99 15.64
N GLY A 67 11.93 -16.35 14.63
CA GLY A 67 11.58 -17.40 13.66
C GLY A 67 10.57 -16.98 12.59
N ALA A 68 10.14 -15.71 12.56
CA ALA A 68 9.28 -15.23 11.48
C ALA A 68 10.00 -15.28 10.13
N SER A 69 9.34 -15.89 9.14
CA SER A 69 9.82 -15.90 7.75
C SER A 69 9.28 -14.67 7.02
N PHE A 70 9.85 -13.51 7.30
CA PHE A 70 9.45 -12.22 6.73
C PHE A 70 10.64 -11.48 6.13
N THR A 71 10.45 -10.90 4.96
CA THR A 71 11.49 -10.12 4.28
C THR A 71 10.97 -8.71 3.97
N PRO A 72 11.45 -7.68 4.65
CA PRO A 72 11.15 -6.30 4.28
C PRO A 72 11.91 -5.92 3.00
N MET A 73 11.16 -5.51 1.97
CA MET A 73 11.67 -4.97 0.70
C MET A 73 11.65 -3.45 0.82
N MET A 74 12.83 -2.83 0.72
CA MET A 74 12.95 -1.40 1.04
C MET A 74 12.69 -0.52 -0.16
N THR A 75 12.23 0.70 0.10
CA THR A 75 12.09 1.77 -0.90
C THR A 75 12.87 3.01 -0.47
N LEU A 76 13.27 3.84 -1.46
CA LEU A 76 13.74 5.19 -1.20
C LEU A 76 12.64 6.21 -1.41
N TYR A 77 12.69 7.27 -0.63
CA TYR A 77 11.87 8.46 -0.79
C TYR A 77 12.48 9.34 -1.89
N LEU A 78 11.76 9.53 -3.01
CA LEU A 78 12.21 10.42 -4.08
C LEU A 78 12.09 11.88 -3.66
N THR A 79 13.21 12.58 -3.69
CA THR A 79 13.30 14.02 -3.46
C THR A 79 14.01 14.70 -4.63
N GLU A 80 13.91 16.03 -4.72
CA GLU A 80 14.66 16.79 -5.72
C GLU A 80 16.20 16.76 -5.51
N GLY A 81 16.65 16.23 -4.37
CA GLY A 81 18.07 16.03 -4.04
C GLY A 81 18.53 14.58 -4.09
N THR A 82 17.70 13.66 -4.60
CA THR A 82 18.06 12.24 -4.67
C THR A 82 19.26 12.02 -5.59
N ASP A 83 20.28 11.30 -5.09
CA ASP A 83 21.45 10.90 -5.88
C ASP A 83 21.12 9.64 -6.70
N ALA A 84 21.08 9.81 -8.03
CA ALA A 84 20.81 8.73 -8.96
C ALA A 84 21.85 7.60 -8.88
N ALA A 85 23.12 7.93 -8.60
CA ALA A 85 24.18 6.93 -8.53
C ALA A 85 24.05 6.06 -7.27
N ASP A 86 23.78 6.65 -6.11
CA ASP A 86 23.50 5.90 -4.87
C ASP A 86 22.28 4.99 -5.04
N LEU A 87 21.19 5.51 -5.63
CA LEU A 87 19.96 4.76 -5.91
C LEU A 87 20.25 3.53 -6.77
N VAL A 88 20.96 3.69 -7.90
CA VAL A 88 21.25 2.58 -8.82
C VAL A 88 22.15 1.54 -8.15
N VAL A 89 23.13 1.97 -7.36
CA VAL A 89 23.98 1.06 -6.58
C VAL A 89 23.15 0.31 -5.54
N ALA A 90 22.31 0.99 -4.78
CA ALA A 90 21.45 0.38 -3.77
C ALA A 90 20.48 -0.65 -4.37
N ALA A 91 19.92 -0.37 -5.55
CA ALA A 91 19.06 -1.31 -6.27
C ALA A 91 19.82 -2.55 -6.78
N ARG A 92 20.97 -2.33 -7.42
CA ARG A 92 21.84 -3.42 -7.92
C ARG A 92 22.29 -4.34 -6.78
N ASP A 93 22.60 -3.78 -5.62
CA ASP A 93 23.09 -4.53 -4.45
C ASP A 93 21.92 -5.16 -3.64
N GLY A 94 20.66 -5.02 -4.11
CA GLY A 94 19.46 -5.59 -3.48
C GLY A 94 19.08 -4.93 -2.14
N ILE A 95 19.57 -3.71 -1.88
CA ILE A 95 19.24 -2.95 -0.68
C ILE A 95 17.83 -2.37 -0.82
N ILE A 96 17.47 -1.90 -2.02
CA ILE A 96 16.14 -1.37 -2.32
C ILE A 96 15.49 -2.14 -3.48
N THR A 97 14.17 -2.10 -3.53
CA THR A 97 13.36 -2.74 -4.56
C THR A 97 12.71 -1.72 -5.50
N ALA A 98 12.35 -0.56 -4.98
CA ALA A 98 11.66 0.50 -5.72
C ALA A 98 11.94 1.87 -5.11
N VAL A 99 11.46 2.91 -5.77
CA VAL A 99 11.52 4.29 -5.28
C VAL A 99 10.10 4.84 -5.20
N LYS A 100 9.78 5.53 -4.12
CA LYS A 100 8.46 6.12 -3.86
C LYS A 100 8.45 7.62 -4.12
N LEU A 101 7.59 8.05 -5.02
CA LEU A 101 7.26 9.44 -5.27
C LEU A 101 6.05 9.86 -4.45
N TYR A 102 6.22 10.89 -3.64
CA TYR A 102 5.15 11.67 -3.04
C TYR A 102 5.16 13.07 -3.65
N PRO A 103 4.04 13.56 -4.21
CA PRO A 103 3.91 15.00 -4.42
C PRO A 103 4.00 15.75 -3.08
N ALA A 104 4.71 16.87 -3.05
CA ALA A 104 4.95 17.60 -1.81
C ALA A 104 3.65 18.03 -1.15
N GLY A 105 3.41 17.58 0.08
CA GLY A 105 2.20 17.88 0.85
C GLY A 105 0.97 17.01 0.53
N ALA A 106 1.12 15.95 -0.29
CA ALA A 106 -0.01 15.09 -0.67
C ALA A 106 -0.55 14.24 0.50
N THR A 107 0.30 13.81 1.43
CA THR A 107 -0.07 12.93 2.54
C THR A 107 0.83 13.15 3.76
N THR A 108 0.66 12.33 4.80
CA THR A 108 1.48 12.36 6.02
C THR A 108 2.97 12.24 5.69
N ASN A 109 3.80 13.10 6.30
CA ASN A 109 5.26 13.14 6.12
C ASN A 109 5.72 13.32 4.66
N SER A 110 4.92 14.02 3.83
CA SER A 110 5.25 14.25 2.41
C SER A 110 5.78 15.65 2.09
N ALA A 111 6.13 16.46 3.10
CA ALA A 111 6.62 17.82 2.90
C ALA A 111 7.93 17.88 2.06
N SER A 112 8.79 16.86 2.14
CA SER A 112 10.02 16.71 1.37
C SER A 112 9.81 16.12 -0.02
N GLY A 113 8.56 15.87 -0.43
CA GLY A 113 8.20 15.28 -1.71
C GLY A 113 8.54 16.17 -2.91
N VAL A 114 8.28 15.62 -4.09
CA VAL A 114 8.57 16.26 -5.38
C VAL A 114 7.56 17.37 -5.65
N ARG A 115 8.05 18.57 -5.94
CA ARG A 115 7.23 19.71 -6.38
C ARG A 115 7.21 19.85 -7.89
N ASP A 116 8.32 19.51 -8.52
CA ASP A 116 8.52 19.64 -9.96
C ASP A 116 9.11 18.34 -10.51
N ILE A 117 8.34 17.64 -11.34
CA ILE A 117 8.74 16.37 -11.93
C ILE A 117 9.97 16.52 -12.85
N ASP A 118 10.16 17.69 -13.45
CA ASP A 118 11.29 17.94 -14.34
C ASP A 118 12.63 17.98 -13.59
N ARG A 119 12.63 18.33 -12.31
CA ARG A 119 13.84 18.32 -11.48
C ARG A 119 14.33 16.92 -11.15
N VAL A 120 13.45 15.95 -11.12
CA VAL A 120 13.79 14.55 -10.84
C VAL A 120 13.93 13.70 -12.10
N MET A 121 13.73 14.28 -13.29
CA MET A 121 13.85 13.54 -14.56
C MET A 121 15.16 12.77 -14.70
N PRO A 122 16.35 13.32 -14.38
CA PRO A 122 17.60 12.54 -14.49
C PRO A 122 17.62 11.30 -13.59
N VAL A 123 16.97 11.36 -12.41
CA VAL A 123 16.83 10.20 -11.52
C VAL A 123 15.88 9.18 -12.11
N LEU A 124 14.75 9.62 -12.67
CA LEU A 124 13.76 8.74 -13.31
C LEU A 124 14.31 8.06 -14.57
N GLU A 125 15.15 8.75 -15.35
CA GLU A 125 15.89 8.18 -16.48
C GLU A 125 16.84 7.07 -16.02
N ALA A 126 17.63 7.32 -14.98
CA ALA A 126 18.52 6.32 -14.40
C ALA A 126 17.74 5.10 -13.83
N MET A 127 16.57 5.33 -13.22
CA MET A 127 15.68 4.27 -12.76
C MET A 127 15.16 3.42 -13.93
N ALA A 128 14.73 4.07 -15.03
CA ALA A 128 14.25 3.37 -16.23
C ALA A 128 15.35 2.49 -16.84
N GLU A 129 16.58 2.99 -16.93
CA GLU A 129 17.74 2.24 -17.42
C GLU A 129 18.12 1.06 -16.50
N ALA A 130 18.02 1.27 -15.18
CA ALA A 130 18.34 0.23 -14.18
C ALA A 130 17.18 -0.75 -13.93
N GLY A 131 15.99 -0.52 -14.52
CA GLY A 131 14.81 -1.35 -14.31
C GLY A 131 14.19 -1.21 -12.92
N VAL A 132 14.47 -0.11 -12.20
CA VAL A 132 13.95 0.16 -10.85
C VAL A 132 12.54 0.75 -10.95
N PRO A 133 11.50 0.11 -10.37
CA PRO A 133 10.13 0.63 -10.44
C PRO A 133 9.94 1.92 -9.65
N LEU A 134 9.08 2.79 -10.17
CA LEU A 134 8.57 3.99 -9.50
C LEU A 134 7.19 3.71 -8.90
N CYS A 135 7.06 3.78 -7.59
CA CYS A 135 5.78 3.76 -6.89
C CYS A 135 5.29 5.19 -6.70
N VAL A 136 4.06 5.51 -7.11
CA VAL A 136 3.56 6.89 -7.04
C VAL A 136 2.36 7.03 -6.10
N HIS A 137 2.38 8.05 -5.24
CA HIS A 137 1.17 8.56 -4.62
C HIS A 137 0.48 9.46 -5.64
N GLY A 138 -0.61 8.97 -6.22
CA GLY A 138 -1.21 9.53 -7.44
C GLY A 138 -2.18 10.68 -7.21
N GLU A 139 -1.80 11.74 -6.48
CA GLU A 139 -2.65 12.91 -6.25
C GLU A 139 -1.92 14.21 -6.51
N VAL A 140 -2.59 15.18 -7.14
CA VAL A 140 -2.12 16.57 -7.19
C VAL A 140 -2.39 17.26 -5.85
N THR A 141 -1.65 18.34 -5.56
CA THR A 141 -1.75 19.08 -4.29
C THR A 141 -2.27 20.50 -4.45
N ASP A 142 -2.71 20.87 -5.65
CA ASP A 142 -3.31 22.18 -5.92
C ASP A 142 -4.56 22.40 -5.06
N SER A 143 -4.61 23.54 -4.37
CA SER A 143 -5.72 23.90 -3.49
C SER A 143 -7.05 24.10 -4.22
N GLU A 144 -7.00 24.43 -5.52
CA GLU A 144 -8.17 24.66 -6.38
C GLU A 144 -8.78 23.34 -6.90
N ILE A 145 -8.10 22.20 -6.72
CA ILE A 145 -8.61 20.91 -7.16
C ILE A 145 -9.32 20.22 -6.00
N ASP A 146 -10.59 19.84 -6.23
CA ASP A 146 -11.37 19.07 -5.27
C ASP A 146 -10.61 17.80 -4.86
N ILE A 147 -10.57 17.53 -3.55
CA ILE A 147 -9.83 16.38 -3.00
C ILE A 147 -10.28 15.03 -3.60
N PHE A 148 -11.52 14.95 -4.08
CA PHE A 148 -12.05 13.74 -4.72
C PHE A 148 -11.64 13.59 -6.19
N ASP A 149 -11.12 14.64 -6.83
CA ASP A 149 -10.72 14.66 -8.24
C ASP A 149 -9.19 14.60 -8.44
N ARG A 150 -8.42 14.72 -7.35
CA ARG A 150 -6.95 14.84 -7.37
C ARG A 150 -6.26 13.69 -8.11
N GLU A 151 -6.77 12.46 -7.98
CA GLU A 151 -6.19 11.28 -8.62
C GLU A 151 -6.35 11.36 -10.16
N ALA A 152 -7.54 11.67 -10.66
CA ALA A 152 -7.79 11.81 -12.10
C ALA A 152 -6.95 12.94 -12.72
N VAL A 153 -6.83 14.07 -11.99
CA VAL A 153 -6.01 15.21 -12.42
C VAL A 153 -4.51 14.85 -12.41
N PHE A 154 -4.05 14.06 -11.44
CA PHE A 154 -2.65 13.60 -11.42
C PHE A 154 -2.35 12.69 -12.63
N ILE A 155 -3.24 11.79 -12.97
CA ILE A 155 -3.09 10.96 -14.17
C ILE A 155 -2.90 11.84 -15.41
N ASP A 156 -3.80 12.80 -15.63
CA ASP A 156 -3.78 13.66 -16.81
C ASP A 156 -2.56 14.59 -16.87
N ARG A 157 -2.23 15.26 -15.76
CA ARG A 157 -1.21 16.32 -15.74
C ARG A 157 0.21 15.83 -15.48
N VAL A 158 0.37 14.70 -14.79
CA VAL A 158 1.69 14.24 -14.32
C VAL A 158 2.03 12.85 -14.84
N LEU A 159 1.18 11.85 -14.57
CA LEU A 159 1.54 10.46 -14.80
C LEU A 159 1.57 10.10 -16.30
N ASP A 160 0.56 10.47 -17.06
CA ASP A 160 0.49 10.17 -18.49
C ASP A 160 1.59 10.91 -19.30
N PRO A 161 1.85 12.22 -19.08
CA PRO A 161 2.99 12.89 -19.68
C PRO A 161 4.34 12.27 -19.29
N LEU A 162 4.55 11.88 -18.04
CA LEU A 162 5.77 11.22 -17.58
C LEU A 162 6.00 9.89 -18.32
N ARG A 163 4.97 9.03 -18.37
CA ARG A 163 5.07 7.73 -19.03
C ARG A 163 5.29 7.83 -20.55
N ARG A 164 4.76 8.86 -21.20
CA ARG A 164 5.06 9.14 -22.61
C ARG A 164 6.51 9.55 -22.83
N ARG A 165 7.10 10.29 -21.89
CA ARG A 165 8.53 10.71 -21.95
C ARG A 165 9.46 9.55 -21.63
N LEU A 166 9.08 8.67 -20.70
CA LEU A 166 9.88 7.52 -20.23
C LEU A 166 9.08 6.20 -20.33
N PRO A 167 8.85 5.69 -21.54
CA PRO A 167 8.03 4.50 -21.74
C PRO A 167 8.64 3.22 -21.14
N ALA A 168 9.95 3.20 -20.90
CA ALA A 168 10.64 2.10 -20.25
C ALA A 168 10.55 2.13 -18.71
N LEU A 169 10.14 3.26 -18.11
CA LEU A 169 9.99 3.35 -16.67
C LEU A 169 8.78 2.51 -16.21
N ARG A 170 9.05 1.56 -15.35
CA ARG A 170 7.99 0.76 -14.73
C ARG A 170 7.37 1.53 -13.58
N VAL A 171 6.04 1.62 -13.56
CA VAL A 171 5.30 2.42 -12.58
C VAL A 171 4.29 1.56 -11.83
N VAL A 172 4.20 1.74 -10.53
CA VAL A 172 3.08 1.26 -9.71
C VAL A 172 2.28 2.47 -9.24
N MET A 173 1.03 2.58 -9.71
CA MET A 173 0.08 3.53 -9.17
C MET A 173 -0.46 2.97 -7.86
N GLU A 174 0.01 3.53 -6.75
CA GLU A 174 -0.28 3.00 -5.42
C GLU A 174 -1.70 3.36 -4.96
N HIS A 175 -2.31 2.47 -4.16
CA HIS A 175 -3.58 2.69 -3.44
C HIS A 175 -4.63 3.43 -4.27
N VAL A 176 -4.86 2.98 -5.51
CA VAL A 176 -5.82 3.58 -6.43
C VAL A 176 -7.22 3.65 -5.80
N THR A 177 -7.90 4.77 -5.99
CA THR A 177 -9.20 5.04 -5.37
C THR A 177 -10.32 5.39 -6.36
N THR A 178 -10.00 5.50 -7.67
CA THR A 178 -10.97 5.91 -8.69
C THR A 178 -11.11 4.88 -9.81
N SER A 179 -12.27 4.90 -10.49
CA SER A 179 -12.45 4.19 -11.76
C SER A 179 -11.47 4.67 -12.84
N ASP A 180 -11.14 5.96 -12.82
CA ASP A 180 -10.20 6.58 -13.76
C ASP A 180 -8.80 5.95 -13.63
N GLY A 181 -8.33 5.73 -12.38
CA GLY A 181 -7.08 5.03 -12.11
C GLY A 181 -7.10 3.57 -12.59
N ILE A 182 -8.21 2.86 -12.34
CA ILE A 182 -8.39 1.47 -12.82
C ILE A 182 -8.32 1.41 -14.34
N ASP A 183 -9.06 2.27 -15.04
CA ASP A 183 -9.14 2.29 -16.50
C ASP A 183 -7.78 2.67 -17.11
N TYR A 184 -7.09 3.65 -16.51
CA TYR A 184 -5.75 4.06 -16.95
C TYR A 184 -4.72 2.92 -16.83
N VAL A 185 -4.72 2.19 -15.73
CA VAL A 185 -3.80 1.06 -15.51
C VAL A 185 -4.09 -0.07 -16.49
N ARG A 186 -5.37 -0.43 -16.69
CA ARG A 186 -5.75 -1.46 -17.68
C ARG A 186 -5.33 -1.12 -19.11
N ALA A 187 -5.41 0.15 -19.48
CA ALA A 187 -5.00 0.60 -20.81
C ALA A 187 -3.46 0.74 -20.96
N GLY A 188 -2.72 0.73 -19.85
CA GLY A 188 -1.33 1.16 -19.81
C GLY A 188 -0.28 0.10 -20.15
N GLY A 189 -0.66 -1.17 -20.36
CA GLY A 189 0.24 -2.28 -20.74
C GLY A 189 1.14 -2.75 -19.59
N GLU A 190 2.18 -3.50 -19.90
CA GLU A 190 3.01 -4.21 -18.92
C GLU A 190 3.92 -3.33 -18.05
N SER A 191 4.12 -2.07 -18.45
CA SER A 191 4.99 -1.13 -17.70
C SER A 191 4.27 -0.41 -16.56
N ILE A 192 2.97 -0.65 -16.36
CA ILE A 192 2.21 -0.08 -15.25
C ILE A 192 1.37 -1.13 -14.55
N ALA A 193 1.30 -1.02 -13.23
CA ALA A 193 0.39 -1.79 -12.38
C ALA A 193 -0.18 -0.88 -11.29
N ALA A 194 -1.09 -1.40 -10.48
CA ALA A 194 -1.64 -0.67 -9.34
C ALA A 194 -1.77 -1.54 -8.10
N THR A 195 -1.58 -0.93 -6.94
CA THR A 195 -1.98 -1.52 -5.66
C THR A 195 -3.41 -1.11 -5.31
N LEU A 196 -4.15 -2.06 -4.75
CA LEU A 196 -5.47 -1.84 -4.16
C LEU A 196 -5.42 -2.19 -2.68
N THR A 197 -6.00 -1.32 -1.85
CA THR A 197 -5.94 -1.46 -0.40
C THR A 197 -7.14 -2.21 0.14
N THR A 198 -6.98 -2.87 1.26
CA THR A 198 -8.08 -3.53 1.96
C THR A 198 -9.21 -2.56 2.27
N HIS A 199 -8.92 -1.42 2.88
CA HIS A 199 -9.94 -0.50 3.34
C HIS A 199 -10.74 0.16 2.20
N HIS A 200 -10.11 0.51 1.06
CA HIS A 200 -10.83 1.09 -0.08
C HIS A 200 -11.80 0.11 -0.77
N LEU A 201 -11.66 -1.20 -0.55
CA LEU A 201 -12.65 -2.19 -1.01
C LEU A 201 -13.92 -2.19 -0.15
N PHE A 202 -13.83 -1.74 1.12
CA PHE A 202 -14.96 -1.73 2.07
C PHE A 202 -15.64 -0.38 2.21
N ILE A 203 -14.86 0.71 2.29
CA ILE A 203 -15.38 2.05 2.61
C ILE A 203 -15.47 2.95 1.40
N ASN A 204 -16.47 3.82 1.42
CA ASN A 204 -16.60 4.98 0.55
C ASN A 204 -16.66 6.26 1.40
N ARG A 205 -16.72 7.43 0.78
CA ARG A 205 -16.72 8.72 1.49
C ARG A 205 -17.87 8.89 2.50
N ASN A 206 -19.01 8.19 2.35
CA ASN A 206 -20.09 8.25 3.33
C ASN A 206 -19.69 7.64 4.67
N HIS A 207 -18.82 6.60 4.67
CA HIS A 207 -18.34 6.01 5.91
C HIS A 207 -17.45 6.97 6.72
N ILE A 208 -16.87 7.98 6.06
CA ILE A 208 -16.07 9.01 6.72
C ILE A 208 -16.93 10.17 7.19
N LEU A 209 -17.94 10.58 6.38
CA LEU A 209 -18.60 11.90 6.51
C LEU A 209 -20.07 11.84 6.91
N ALA A 210 -20.80 10.74 6.67
CA ALA A 210 -22.23 10.68 6.92
C ALA A 210 -22.54 10.32 8.38
N GLY A 211 -23.41 11.13 9.01
CA GLY A 211 -23.81 10.95 10.40
C GLY A 211 -22.77 11.38 11.43
N GLY A 212 -21.76 12.12 11.01
CA GLY A 212 -20.63 12.60 11.80
C GLY A 212 -19.30 12.19 11.20
N ILE A 213 -18.25 12.94 11.50
CA ILE A 213 -16.90 12.65 11.03
C ILE A 213 -16.34 11.44 11.79
N ARG A 214 -15.80 10.48 11.05
CA ARG A 214 -15.14 9.29 11.60
C ARG A 214 -13.66 9.30 11.27
N PRO A 215 -12.79 9.86 12.12
CA PRO A 215 -11.38 10.07 11.85
C PRO A 215 -10.61 8.78 11.57
N HIS A 216 -10.98 7.65 12.18
CA HIS A 216 -10.31 6.35 11.97
C HIS A 216 -10.45 5.82 10.54
N TYR A 217 -11.42 6.30 9.74
CA TYR A 217 -11.56 5.99 8.31
C TYR A 217 -10.92 7.03 7.38
N TYR A 218 -10.29 8.07 7.94
CA TYR A 218 -9.58 9.07 7.15
C TYR A 218 -8.21 8.56 6.71
N CYS A 219 -8.00 8.51 5.40
CA CYS A 219 -6.76 8.16 4.72
C CYS A 219 -6.56 9.08 3.50
N LEU A 220 -5.37 9.08 2.95
CA LEU A 220 -5.04 9.73 1.68
C LEU A 220 -4.33 8.73 0.76
N PRO A 221 -4.85 8.54 -0.47
CA PRO A 221 -6.02 9.19 -1.06
C PRO A 221 -7.31 8.90 -0.29
N VAL A 222 -8.18 9.90 -0.19
CA VAL A 222 -9.45 9.74 0.52
C VAL A 222 -10.38 8.80 -0.23
N ALA A 223 -11.15 7.97 0.49
CA ALA A 223 -12.15 7.09 -0.12
C ALA A 223 -13.18 7.91 -0.92
N LYS A 224 -13.49 7.46 -2.14
CA LYS A 224 -14.30 8.17 -3.13
C LYS A 224 -15.80 7.77 -3.03
N ARG A 225 -16.54 7.98 -4.11
CA ARG A 225 -17.96 7.57 -4.23
C ARG A 225 -18.08 6.05 -4.29
N GLU A 226 -19.29 5.55 -4.02
CA GLU A 226 -19.60 4.12 -4.12
C GLU A 226 -19.30 3.53 -5.51
N THR A 227 -19.54 4.29 -6.57
CA THR A 227 -19.24 3.86 -7.94
C THR A 227 -17.75 3.55 -8.13
N HIS A 228 -16.86 4.32 -7.54
CA HIS A 228 -15.42 4.06 -7.57
C HIS A 228 -15.06 2.83 -6.72
N ARG A 229 -15.62 2.72 -5.49
CA ARG A 229 -15.39 1.54 -4.65
C ARG A 229 -15.78 0.24 -5.38
N LEU A 230 -16.92 0.21 -6.05
CA LEU A 230 -17.35 -0.94 -6.85
C LEU A 230 -16.39 -1.23 -8.01
N ALA A 231 -15.82 -0.20 -8.65
CA ALA A 231 -14.80 -0.39 -9.68
C ALA A 231 -13.51 -1.00 -9.11
N LEU A 232 -13.09 -0.59 -7.90
CA LEU A 232 -11.94 -1.20 -7.21
C LEU A 232 -12.20 -2.67 -6.87
N VAL A 233 -13.38 -3.00 -6.33
CA VAL A 233 -13.77 -4.40 -6.03
C VAL A 233 -13.74 -5.23 -7.30
N ALA A 234 -14.35 -4.74 -8.38
CA ALA A 234 -14.33 -5.43 -9.67
C ALA A 234 -12.91 -5.62 -10.24
N ALA A 235 -12.00 -4.67 -10.02
CA ALA A 235 -10.60 -4.80 -10.43
C ALA A 235 -9.85 -5.84 -9.60
N ALA A 236 -9.95 -5.76 -8.26
CA ALA A 236 -9.31 -6.71 -7.36
C ALA A 236 -9.71 -8.16 -7.63
N THR A 237 -11.00 -8.40 -7.91
CA THR A 237 -11.56 -9.73 -8.11
C THR A 237 -11.57 -10.20 -9.57
N SER A 238 -11.04 -9.40 -10.49
CA SER A 238 -11.03 -9.72 -11.93
C SER A 238 -10.07 -10.83 -12.33
N GLY A 239 -8.99 -11.04 -11.57
CA GLY A 239 -7.85 -11.87 -11.96
C GLY A 239 -6.87 -11.17 -12.93
N ASP A 240 -7.06 -9.88 -13.20
CA ASP A 240 -6.16 -9.06 -14.01
C ASP A 240 -4.82 -8.86 -13.29
N PRO A 241 -3.68 -9.29 -13.86
CA PRO A 241 -2.38 -9.24 -13.21
C PRO A 241 -1.84 -7.82 -12.99
N SER A 242 -2.47 -6.80 -13.59
CA SER A 242 -2.10 -5.41 -13.37
C SER A 242 -2.51 -4.88 -11.98
N PHE A 243 -3.34 -5.63 -11.24
CA PHE A 243 -3.82 -5.27 -9.90
C PHE A 243 -3.37 -6.28 -8.87
N PHE A 244 -2.81 -5.79 -7.75
CA PHE A 244 -2.37 -6.62 -6.64
C PHE A 244 -2.49 -5.88 -5.30
N LEU A 245 -2.33 -6.63 -4.21
CA LEU A 245 -2.46 -6.11 -2.86
C LEU A 245 -1.31 -5.15 -2.51
N GLY A 246 -1.66 -3.96 -2.06
CA GLY A 246 -0.85 -3.11 -1.22
C GLY A 246 -1.75 -2.57 -0.13
N THR A 247 -1.55 -3.02 1.11
CA THR A 247 -2.53 -2.75 2.17
C THR A 247 -2.66 -1.28 2.48
N ASP A 248 -1.58 -0.52 2.28
CA ASP A 248 -1.42 0.82 2.85
C ASP A 248 -1.81 0.84 4.33
N SER A 249 -1.48 -0.25 5.04
CA SER A 249 -1.63 -0.27 6.49
C SER A 249 -0.72 0.81 7.07
N ALA A 250 -1.35 1.86 7.59
CA ALA A 250 -0.69 3.10 7.97
C ALA A 250 -1.13 3.52 9.38
N PRO A 251 -0.60 2.85 10.42
CA PRO A 251 -0.98 3.09 11.80
C PRO A 251 -0.63 4.51 12.26
N HIS A 252 -1.52 5.07 13.06
CA HIS A 252 -1.35 6.32 13.80
C HIS A 252 -1.96 6.18 15.18
N LEU A 253 -1.35 6.83 16.18
CA LEU A 253 -1.93 6.90 17.52
C LEU A 253 -3.33 7.53 17.46
N ASP A 254 -4.25 7.03 18.28
CA ASP A 254 -5.61 7.56 18.36
C ASP A 254 -5.62 9.05 18.71
N SER A 255 -4.72 9.48 19.55
CA SER A 255 -4.54 10.91 19.88
C SER A 255 -4.23 11.76 18.64
N ALA A 256 -3.48 11.23 17.67
CA ALA A 256 -3.16 11.91 16.42
C ALA A 256 -4.31 11.83 15.40
N LYS A 257 -5.03 10.70 15.37
CA LYS A 257 -6.24 10.55 14.54
C LYS A 257 -7.37 11.48 14.98
N LEU A 258 -7.52 11.69 16.29
CA LEU A 258 -8.58 12.50 16.89
C LEU A 258 -8.18 13.98 17.05
N ALA A 259 -6.95 14.36 16.69
CA ALA A 259 -6.51 15.76 16.68
C ALA A 259 -7.25 16.57 15.58
N PRO A 260 -7.34 17.91 15.71
CA PRO A 260 -8.02 18.75 14.72
C PRO A 260 -7.50 18.63 13.29
N CYS A 261 -6.21 18.35 13.10
CA CYS A 261 -5.62 18.13 11.78
C CYS A 261 -5.82 16.70 11.26
N GLY A 262 -6.08 15.73 12.16
CA GLY A 262 -6.29 14.32 11.86
C GLY A 262 -5.16 13.69 11.01
N CYS A 263 -4.50 12.63 11.46
CA CYS A 263 -3.53 11.94 10.63
C CYS A 263 -4.23 11.03 9.61
N ALA A 264 -3.77 11.10 8.35
CA ALA A 264 -4.27 10.23 7.29
C ALA A 264 -3.58 8.87 7.35
N GLY A 265 -4.36 7.80 7.46
CA GLY A 265 -3.89 6.41 7.49
C GLY A 265 -4.84 5.51 8.28
N ILE A 266 -4.94 4.26 7.85
CA ILE A 266 -5.80 3.23 8.46
C ILE A 266 -4.95 2.01 8.76
N TYR A 267 -5.09 1.43 9.95
CA TYR A 267 -4.33 0.26 10.36
C TYR A 267 -5.09 -1.03 10.04
N THR A 268 -4.71 -1.72 8.95
CA THR A 268 -5.43 -2.89 8.42
C THR A 268 -4.68 -4.21 8.55
N ALA A 269 -3.39 -4.20 8.88
CA ALA A 269 -2.55 -5.40 8.87
C ALA A 269 -3.16 -6.59 9.66
N PRO A 270 -3.77 -6.40 10.85
CA PRO A 270 -4.27 -7.52 11.65
C PRO A 270 -5.39 -8.33 11.01
N ASN A 271 -6.22 -7.74 10.13
CA ASN A 271 -7.39 -8.41 9.56
C ASN A 271 -7.48 -8.39 8.03
N THR A 272 -6.44 -7.93 7.36
CA THR A 272 -6.42 -7.79 5.89
C THR A 272 -6.83 -9.08 5.17
N LEU A 273 -6.23 -10.23 5.49
CA LEU A 273 -6.48 -11.47 4.75
C LEU A 273 -7.90 -11.98 4.94
N ALA A 274 -8.44 -11.88 6.14
CA ALA A 274 -9.83 -12.24 6.44
C ALA A 274 -10.81 -11.33 5.68
N CYS A 275 -10.56 -10.03 5.69
CA CYS A 275 -11.33 -9.04 4.94
C CYS A 275 -11.30 -9.32 3.43
N LEU A 276 -10.12 -9.56 2.86
CA LEU A 276 -9.99 -9.86 1.43
C LEU A 276 -10.73 -11.16 1.05
N ALA A 277 -10.61 -12.23 1.85
CA ALA A 277 -11.36 -13.45 1.60
C ALA A 277 -12.87 -13.20 1.57
N GLN A 278 -13.38 -12.32 2.47
CA GLN A 278 -14.79 -11.94 2.47
C GLN A 278 -15.21 -11.18 1.21
N VAL A 279 -14.39 -10.23 0.75
CA VAL A 279 -14.67 -9.50 -0.51
C VAL A 279 -14.70 -10.48 -1.69
N PHE A 280 -13.70 -11.35 -1.80
CA PHE A 280 -13.62 -12.30 -2.91
C PHE A 280 -14.72 -13.37 -2.85
N GLU A 281 -15.16 -13.78 -1.65
CA GLU A 281 -16.34 -14.66 -1.49
C GLU A 281 -17.61 -13.97 -1.99
N ASN A 282 -17.83 -12.72 -1.59
CA ASN A 282 -19.01 -11.95 -1.97
C ASN A 282 -19.14 -11.79 -3.49
N GLU A 283 -18.01 -11.69 -4.18
CA GLU A 283 -17.94 -11.56 -5.65
C GLU A 283 -17.84 -12.92 -6.37
N GLY A 284 -17.85 -14.04 -5.65
CA GLY A 284 -17.72 -15.38 -6.23
C GLY A 284 -16.35 -15.66 -6.89
N ALA A 285 -15.29 -15.02 -6.40
CA ALA A 285 -13.95 -14.98 -6.98
C ALA A 285 -12.85 -15.49 -6.05
N LEU A 286 -13.16 -16.35 -5.08
CA LEU A 286 -12.17 -16.89 -4.12
C LEU A 286 -10.98 -17.57 -4.81
N ASP A 287 -11.18 -18.17 -5.97
CA ASP A 287 -10.15 -18.79 -6.81
C ASP A 287 -9.11 -17.80 -7.35
N ARG A 288 -9.42 -16.50 -7.35
CA ARG A 288 -8.54 -15.41 -7.82
C ARG A 288 -7.78 -14.72 -6.70
N LEU A 289 -8.11 -15.01 -5.43
CA LEU A 289 -7.46 -14.38 -4.29
C LEU A 289 -5.95 -14.63 -4.27
N ASP A 290 -5.51 -15.88 -4.52
CA ASP A 290 -4.09 -16.23 -4.57
C ASP A 290 -3.31 -15.40 -5.62
N GLY A 291 -3.90 -15.16 -6.79
CA GLY A 291 -3.35 -14.25 -7.81
C GLY A 291 -3.11 -12.85 -7.26
N PHE A 292 -4.15 -12.26 -6.68
CA PHE A 292 -4.14 -10.88 -6.17
C PHE A 292 -3.16 -10.65 -5.01
N VAL A 293 -3.06 -11.58 -4.06
CA VAL A 293 -2.25 -11.37 -2.85
C VAL A 293 -0.82 -11.92 -2.94
N ALA A 294 -0.52 -12.85 -3.88
CA ALA A 294 0.78 -13.53 -3.87
C ALA A 294 1.50 -13.58 -5.22
N ARG A 295 0.79 -13.54 -6.35
CA ARG A 295 1.42 -13.82 -7.66
C ARG A 295 1.59 -12.58 -8.53
N HIS A 296 0.58 -11.73 -8.64
CA HIS A 296 0.59 -10.61 -9.58
C HIS A 296 1.69 -9.61 -9.26
N GLY A 297 1.79 -9.18 -8.00
CA GLY A 297 2.84 -8.27 -7.58
C GLY A 297 4.23 -8.90 -7.69
N ALA A 298 4.39 -10.17 -7.29
CA ALA A 298 5.66 -10.89 -7.45
C ALA A 298 6.12 -10.92 -8.92
N ALA A 299 5.20 -11.19 -9.84
CA ALA A 299 5.48 -11.17 -11.28
C ALA A 299 5.85 -9.76 -11.77
N PHE A 300 5.11 -8.72 -11.33
CA PHE A 300 5.43 -7.33 -11.68
C PHE A 300 6.82 -6.93 -11.16
N TYR A 301 7.17 -7.23 -9.93
CA TYR A 301 8.50 -6.89 -9.38
C TYR A 301 9.62 -7.84 -9.82
N GLY A 302 9.30 -8.91 -10.54
CA GLY A 302 10.29 -9.86 -11.08
C GLY A 302 10.94 -10.71 -9.98
N VAL A 303 10.22 -11.01 -8.91
CA VAL A 303 10.67 -11.85 -7.81
C VAL A 303 9.93 -13.19 -7.79
N PRO A 304 10.56 -14.28 -7.32
CA PRO A 304 9.87 -15.56 -7.21
C PRO A 304 8.67 -15.46 -6.24
N VAL A 305 7.65 -16.27 -6.48
CA VAL A 305 6.53 -16.44 -5.54
C VAL A 305 7.08 -17.02 -4.23
N ASN A 306 6.51 -16.62 -3.08
CA ASN A 306 6.97 -17.14 -1.77
C ASN A 306 6.81 -18.65 -1.66
N ASP A 307 7.73 -19.28 -0.95
CA ASP A 307 7.54 -20.61 -0.43
C ASP A 307 6.58 -20.61 0.76
N GLY A 308 5.83 -21.69 0.93
CA GLY A 308 4.85 -21.81 2.01
C GLY A 308 3.47 -21.28 1.66
N THR A 309 2.55 -21.49 2.60
CA THR A 309 1.13 -21.21 2.41
C THR A 309 0.50 -20.61 3.67
N VAL A 310 -0.62 -19.92 3.48
CA VAL A 310 -1.54 -19.49 4.54
C VAL A 310 -2.90 -20.12 4.27
N THR A 311 -3.52 -20.65 5.29
CA THR A 311 -4.87 -21.22 5.19
C THR A 311 -5.87 -20.29 5.86
N LEU A 312 -6.94 -20.00 5.13
CA LEU A 312 -8.10 -19.28 5.61
C LEU A 312 -9.24 -20.26 5.82
N VAL A 313 -9.95 -20.13 6.94
CA VAL A 313 -11.11 -20.97 7.29
C VAL A 313 -12.35 -20.10 7.41
N ARG A 314 -13.46 -20.59 6.87
CA ARG A 314 -14.75 -19.94 6.98
C ARG A 314 -15.41 -20.32 8.30
N THR A 315 -15.86 -19.33 9.05
CA THR A 315 -16.45 -19.50 10.38
C THR A 315 -17.97 -19.34 10.34
N ALA A 316 -18.67 -20.08 11.19
CA ALA A 316 -20.14 -20.02 11.27
C ALA A 316 -20.62 -18.66 11.83
N ALA A 317 -19.94 -18.14 12.84
CA ALA A 317 -20.19 -16.80 13.38
C ALA A 317 -19.19 -15.79 12.80
N PRO A 318 -19.56 -14.50 12.64
CA PRO A 318 -18.61 -13.46 12.27
C PRO A 318 -17.44 -13.39 13.25
N GLN A 319 -16.25 -13.12 12.73
CA GLN A 319 -15.08 -12.82 13.56
C GLN A 319 -15.23 -11.43 14.18
N PRO A 320 -14.83 -11.23 15.43
CA PRO A 320 -14.72 -9.90 16.00
C PRO A 320 -13.62 -9.12 15.25
N VAL A 321 -13.73 -7.80 15.25
CA VAL A 321 -12.58 -6.95 14.87
C VAL A 321 -11.45 -7.25 15.86
N PRO A 322 -10.21 -7.45 15.40
CA PRO A 322 -9.10 -7.67 16.32
C PRO A 322 -8.93 -6.50 17.31
N ASP A 323 -8.45 -6.82 18.51
CA ASP A 323 -8.17 -5.80 19.53
C ASP A 323 -7.18 -4.76 19.03
N ASP A 324 -7.37 -3.52 19.48
CA ASP A 324 -6.44 -2.42 19.22
C ASP A 324 -5.03 -2.76 19.74
N ARG A 325 -4.01 -2.14 19.15
CA ARG A 325 -2.63 -2.34 19.57
C ARG A 325 -2.20 -1.24 20.52
N ALA A 326 -1.82 -1.63 21.73
CA ALA A 326 -1.26 -0.72 22.71
C ALA A 326 0.23 -0.46 22.45
N THR A 327 0.65 0.81 22.54
CA THR A 327 2.04 1.24 22.58
C THR A 327 2.29 2.06 23.86
N PRO A 328 3.54 2.29 24.26
CA PRO A 328 3.84 3.20 25.39
C PRO A 328 3.33 4.64 25.17
N GLU A 329 3.06 5.01 23.91
CA GLU A 329 2.64 6.36 23.53
C GLU A 329 1.12 6.49 23.37
N GLY A 330 0.37 5.37 23.36
CA GLY A 330 -1.08 5.30 23.19
C GLY A 330 -1.52 4.12 22.32
N ASP A 331 -2.81 4.07 22.06
CA ASP A 331 -3.43 2.97 21.34
C ASP A 331 -3.49 3.25 19.82
N LEU A 332 -3.53 2.16 19.04
CA LEU A 332 -3.70 2.12 17.60
C LEU A 332 -4.98 1.36 17.28
N THR A 333 -6.01 2.06 16.81
CA THR A 333 -7.30 1.45 16.45
C THR A 333 -7.14 0.61 15.17
N VAL A 334 -7.54 -0.66 15.24
CA VAL A 334 -7.58 -1.58 14.10
C VAL A 334 -8.80 -1.29 13.22
N PHE A 335 -8.63 -1.43 11.92
CA PHE A 335 -9.68 -1.21 10.92
C PHE A 335 -10.91 -2.10 11.17
N ASP A 336 -12.08 -1.47 11.33
CA ASP A 336 -13.37 -2.11 11.32
C ASP A 336 -13.98 -2.05 9.91
N PRO A 337 -14.21 -3.18 9.22
CA PRO A 337 -14.78 -3.20 7.87
C PRO A 337 -16.28 -2.84 7.84
N LEU A 338 -16.94 -2.66 8.99
CA LEU A 338 -18.36 -2.33 9.16
C LEU A 338 -19.34 -3.38 8.60
N VAL A 339 -18.84 -4.55 8.26
CA VAL A 339 -19.62 -5.69 7.78
C VAL A 339 -19.14 -6.97 8.48
N PRO A 340 -19.99 -7.99 8.61
CA PRO A 340 -19.58 -9.27 9.18
C PRO A 340 -18.48 -9.94 8.33
N ILE A 341 -17.38 -10.33 8.95
CA ILE A 341 -16.31 -11.09 8.32
C ILE A 341 -16.38 -12.54 8.81
N HIS A 342 -16.61 -13.48 7.90
CA HIS A 342 -16.76 -14.90 8.20
C HIS A 342 -15.50 -15.72 7.91
N TRP A 343 -14.38 -15.07 7.66
CA TRP A 343 -13.09 -15.71 7.40
C TRP A 343 -12.10 -15.41 8.51
N ALA A 344 -11.25 -16.37 8.81
CA ALA A 344 -10.13 -16.23 9.74
C ALA A 344 -8.89 -16.92 9.17
N VAL A 345 -7.70 -16.42 9.48
CA VAL A 345 -6.45 -17.14 9.23
C VAL A 345 -6.38 -18.28 10.24
N GLU A 346 -6.10 -19.49 9.75
CA GLU A 346 -5.86 -20.65 10.61
C GLU A 346 -4.51 -20.46 11.31
N GLY A 347 -4.53 -20.50 12.65
CA GLY A 347 -3.35 -20.36 13.51
C GLY A 347 -2.45 -21.60 13.55
#